data_9ba6e5143527f06608388f7c0c97e330
#
_entry.id   9ba6e5143527f06608388f7c0c97e330
#
_cell.length_a   1.000
_cell.length_b   1.000
_cell.length_c   1.000
_cell.angle_alpha   90.00
_cell.angle_beta   90.00
_cell.angle_gamma   90.00
#
_symmetry.space_group_name_H-M   'P 1'
#
loop_
_entity.id
_entity.type
_entity.pdbx_description
1 polymer ?
#
loop_
_entity_poly.entity_id
_entity_poly.type
_entity_poly.pdbx_seq_one_letter_code
_entity_poly.pdbx_strand_id
1 'polypeptide(L)'
;GTLLETRPDIAVVAEPTDLDIVVAHRGATRWEIRTTGRACHSSVPSNGVNAIYRMAQILACLEEFADKLGDLVPPHPLCGGATLSVGRIEGGISVNTVPDKCTIEIDRRVVPGEEGMEAFNQVEAFLRDRIDFDYEMIEPWLVAATLNDDRNGEWADRLMSHITPVAGPHEKVGVAYGTHASRIDDGGVPSVVFGPGSIEQAHTKDEWISVEELQQAAEIYFQFCANVG
;
A
#
# COMPACT_ATOMS: atom_id res chain seq x y z
N GLY A 1 13.50 18.24 4.90
CA GLY A 1 13.60 19.68 4.91
C GLY A 1 12.89 20.28 6.10
N THR A 2 13.51 21.24 6.72
CA THR A 2 13.05 21.99 7.89
C THR A 2 11.79 22.77 7.56
N LEU A 3 10.62 22.19 7.76
CA LEU A 3 9.37 22.91 7.54
C LEU A 3 8.85 23.62 8.79
N LEU A 4 9.30 23.25 10.00
CA LEU A 4 8.80 23.87 11.23
C LEU A 4 9.91 24.01 12.27
N GLU A 5 10.10 25.18 12.80
CA GLU A 5 10.90 25.43 14.01
C GLU A 5 10.22 24.81 15.25
N THR A 6 8.91 24.57 15.18
CA THR A 6 8.11 23.88 16.18
C THR A 6 7.41 22.68 15.54
N ARG A 7 7.51 21.53 16.19
CA ARG A 7 6.84 20.32 15.77
C ARG A 7 5.34 20.42 16.14
N PRO A 8 4.40 20.14 15.22
CA PRO A 8 2.99 20.11 15.57
C PRO A 8 2.67 18.92 16.48
N ASP A 9 1.64 19.07 17.30
CA ASP A 9 1.19 18.03 18.23
C ASP A 9 0.45 16.90 17.51
N ILE A 10 -0.22 17.24 16.40
CA ILE A 10 -1.04 16.33 15.58
C ILE A 10 -1.05 16.77 14.12
N ALA A 11 -1.19 15.83 13.22
CA ALA A 11 -1.55 16.09 11.82
C ALA A 11 -2.88 15.40 11.48
N VAL A 12 -3.78 16.15 10.84
CA VAL A 12 -4.99 15.61 10.23
C VAL A 12 -4.84 15.70 8.73
N VAL A 13 -4.79 14.55 8.06
CA VAL A 13 -4.64 14.45 6.61
C VAL A 13 -6.03 14.34 5.99
N ALA A 14 -6.37 15.30 5.11
CA ALA A 14 -7.67 15.37 4.46
C ALA A 14 -7.73 14.39 3.28
N GLU A 15 -8.46 13.30 3.48
CA GLU A 15 -8.82 12.31 2.45
C GLU A 15 -10.30 11.97 2.62
N PRO A 16 -10.97 11.42 1.61
CA PRO A 16 -12.37 11.04 1.73
C PRO A 16 -12.52 9.81 2.64
N THR A 17 -13.16 10.00 3.80
CA THR A 17 -13.35 8.98 4.83
C THR A 17 -14.80 8.83 5.26
N ASP A 18 -15.75 9.41 4.54
CA ASP A 18 -17.18 9.47 4.94
C ASP A 18 -17.36 10.05 6.36
N LEU A 19 -16.48 11.00 6.77
CA LEU A 19 -16.38 11.61 8.09
C LEU A 19 -15.98 10.65 9.23
N ASP A 20 -15.58 9.42 8.94
CA ASP A 20 -14.93 8.54 9.90
C ASP A 20 -13.46 8.94 10.13
N ILE A 21 -12.89 8.52 11.24
CA ILE A 21 -11.47 8.78 11.54
C ILE A 21 -10.64 7.55 11.19
N VAL A 22 -9.79 7.67 10.17
CA VAL A 22 -8.83 6.61 9.88
C VAL A 22 -7.63 6.76 10.81
N VAL A 23 -7.45 5.78 11.69
CA VAL A 23 -6.37 5.70 12.68
C VAL A 23 -5.26 4.75 12.26
N ALA A 24 -5.52 3.85 11.31
CA ALA A 24 -4.56 2.90 10.80
C ALA A 24 -4.73 2.68 9.30
N HIS A 25 -3.63 2.49 8.57
CA HIS A 25 -3.71 2.10 7.16
C HIS A 25 -2.51 1.28 6.72
N ARG A 26 -2.70 0.51 5.63
CA ARG A 26 -1.63 -0.29 5.04
C ARG A 26 -0.61 0.61 4.34
N GLY A 27 0.63 0.11 4.30
CA GLY A 27 1.67 0.58 3.42
C GLY A 27 1.72 -0.22 2.11
N ALA A 28 2.74 0.06 1.30
CA ALA A 28 2.98 -0.68 0.06
C ALA A 28 4.48 -0.73 -0.26
N THR A 29 4.94 -1.88 -0.75
CA THR A 29 6.26 -2.02 -1.36
C THR A 29 6.08 -2.53 -2.78
N ARG A 30 6.71 -1.85 -3.75
CA ARG A 30 6.58 -2.18 -5.18
C ARG A 30 7.93 -2.35 -5.82
N TRP A 31 8.08 -3.45 -6.57
CA TRP A 31 9.32 -3.78 -7.25
C TRP A 31 9.07 -4.59 -8.51
N GLU A 32 10.14 -4.80 -9.29
CA GLU A 32 10.15 -5.67 -10.46
C GLU A 32 10.93 -6.95 -10.18
N ILE A 33 10.51 -8.03 -10.86
CA ILE A 33 11.33 -9.21 -11.05
C ILE A 33 11.53 -9.42 -12.54
N ARG A 34 12.76 -9.73 -12.94
CA ARG A 34 13.16 -9.96 -14.33
C ARG A 34 13.75 -11.34 -14.49
N THR A 35 13.32 -12.03 -15.55
CA THR A 35 13.96 -13.26 -16.01
C THR A 35 14.59 -13.04 -17.36
N THR A 36 15.75 -13.68 -17.54
CA THR A 36 16.49 -13.69 -18.80
C THR A 36 16.49 -15.08 -19.41
N GLY A 37 16.62 -15.14 -20.73
CA GLY A 37 16.69 -16.37 -21.49
C GLY A 37 17.67 -16.26 -22.66
N ARG A 38 17.38 -17.01 -23.67
CA ARG A 38 18.13 -16.96 -24.94
C ARG A 38 17.16 -17.07 -26.10
N ALA A 39 17.11 -16.03 -26.93
CA ALA A 39 16.27 -16.02 -28.13
C ALA A 39 16.70 -17.05 -29.17
N CYS A 40 15.73 -17.65 -29.82
CA CYS A 40 15.91 -18.46 -31.02
C CYS A 40 14.59 -18.53 -31.79
N HIS A 41 14.64 -19.10 -33.01
CA HIS A 41 13.41 -19.33 -33.75
C HIS A 41 12.56 -20.42 -33.09
N SER A 42 11.26 -20.20 -32.98
CA SER A 42 10.33 -21.09 -32.26
C SER A 42 10.15 -22.47 -32.83
N SER A 43 10.60 -22.71 -34.11
CA SER A 43 10.59 -24.05 -34.71
C SER A 43 11.60 -25.01 -34.08
N VAL A 44 12.64 -24.50 -33.40
CA VAL A 44 13.64 -25.31 -32.69
C VAL A 44 13.87 -24.67 -31.29
N PRO A 45 12.88 -24.75 -30.38
CA PRO A 45 12.93 -24.06 -29.10
C PRO A 45 14.03 -24.57 -28.16
N SER A 46 14.54 -25.79 -28.40
CA SER A 46 15.67 -26.36 -27.65
C SER A 46 16.99 -25.58 -27.84
N ASN A 47 17.10 -24.76 -28.90
CA ASN A 47 18.25 -23.87 -29.10
C ASN A 47 18.18 -22.58 -28.25
N GLY A 48 17.05 -22.33 -27.60
CA GLY A 48 16.83 -21.16 -26.77
C GLY A 48 16.65 -21.47 -25.28
N VAL A 49 16.37 -20.45 -24.52
CA VAL A 49 15.88 -20.54 -23.14
C VAL A 49 14.73 -19.55 -23.03
N ASN A 50 13.54 -20.05 -22.70
CA ASN A 50 12.32 -19.23 -22.67
C ASN A 50 12.19 -18.47 -21.35
N ALA A 51 12.34 -17.15 -21.39
CA ALA A 51 12.22 -16.28 -20.22
C ALA A 51 10.79 -16.26 -19.65
N ILE A 52 9.76 -16.41 -20.49
CA ILE A 52 8.36 -16.49 -20.01
C ILE A 52 8.13 -17.78 -19.20
N TYR A 53 8.72 -18.91 -19.62
CA TYR A 53 8.60 -20.16 -18.87
C TYR A 53 9.34 -20.12 -17.53
N ARG A 54 10.46 -19.39 -17.45
CA ARG A 54 11.14 -19.08 -16.20
C ARG A 54 10.26 -18.21 -15.30
N MET A 55 9.67 -17.16 -15.86
CA MET A 55 8.77 -16.27 -15.10
C MET A 55 7.53 -17.02 -14.60
N ALA A 56 6.98 -17.96 -15.35
CA ALA A 56 5.85 -18.78 -14.91
C ALA A 56 6.15 -19.58 -13.63
N GLN A 57 7.39 -20.05 -13.43
CA GLN A 57 7.80 -20.72 -12.21
C GLN A 57 7.87 -19.73 -11.03
N ILE A 58 8.39 -18.53 -11.26
CA ILE A 58 8.41 -17.46 -10.24
C ILE A 58 6.97 -17.06 -9.86
N LEU A 59 6.07 -16.90 -10.83
CA LEU A 59 4.67 -16.58 -10.59
C LEU A 59 3.98 -17.63 -9.73
N ALA A 60 4.19 -18.92 -9.98
CA ALA A 60 3.65 -19.99 -9.17
C ALA A 60 4.16 -19.95 -7.71
N CYS A 61 5.45 -19.63 -7.51
CA CYS A 61 6.02 -19.41 -6.18
C CYS A 61 5.45 -18.18 -5.49
N LEU A 62 5.21 -17.09 -6.22
CA LEU A 62 4.62 -15.87 -5.64
C LEU A 62 3.16 -16.07 -5.25
N GLU A 63 2.40 -16.84 -6.03
CA GLU A 63 1.02 -17.25 -5.68
C GLU A 63 1.02 -18.08 -4.39
N GLU A 64 1.90 -19.10 -4.29
CA GLU A 64 2.08 -19.89 -3.07
C GLU A 64 2.48 -19.02 -1.86
N PHE A 65 3.36 -18.03 -2.06
CA PHE A 65 3.75 -17.09 -1.01
C PHE A 65 2.56 -16.23 -0.56
N ALA A 66 1.79 -15.71 -1.50
CA ALA A 66 0.62 -14.88 -1.22
C ALA A 66 -0.42 -15.65 -0.39
N ASP A 67 -0.66 -16.91 -0.70
CA ASP A 67 -1.59 -17.77 0.04
C ASP A 67 -1.14 -18.03 1.49
N LYS A 68 0.17 -18.02 1.73
CA LYS A 68 0.76 -18.24 3.06
C LYS A 68 0.93 -16.97 3.88
N LEU A 69 0.69 -15.80 3.32
CA LEU A 69 0.92 -14.53 4.01
C LEU A 69 0.16 -14.42 5.33
N GLY A 70 -1.07 -14.92 5.39
CA GLY A 70 -1.87 -14.91 6.61
C GLY A 70 -1.29 -15.73 7.76
N ASP A 71 -0.47 -16.74 7.46
CA ASP A 71 0.24 -17.54 8.45
C ASP A 71 1.58 -16.90 8.87
N LEU A 72 2.19 -16.12 7.96
CA LEU A 72 3.48 -15.48 8.18
C LEU A 72 3.36 -14.13 8.88
N VAL A 73 2.30 -13.39 8.57
CA VAL A 73 2.06 -12.04 9.07
C VAL A 73 0.66 -11.97 9.67
N PRO A 74 0.55 -11.81 11.00
CA PRO A 74 -0.76 -11.65 11.63
C PRO A 74 -1.53 -10.46 11.05
N PRO A 75 -2.84 -10.61 10.79
CA PRO A 75 -3.64 -9.49 10.30
C PRO A 75 -3.76 -8.40 11.36
N HIS A 76 -3.70 -7.14 10.93
CA HIS A 76 -3.99 -6.01 11.80
C HIS A 76 -5.50 -5.93 12.07
N PRO A 77 -5.95 -5.68 13.33
CA PRO A 77 -7.37 -5.70 13.67
C PRO A 77 -8.25 -4.78 12.82
N LEU A 78 -7.73 -3.62 12.43
CA LEU A 78 -8.46 -2.61 11.66
C LEU A 78 -8.19 -2.67 10.15
N CYS A 79 -6.97 -3.02 9.74
CA CYS A 79 -6.57 -2.99 8.32
C CYS A 79 -6.69 -4.34 7.61
N GLY A 80 -6.92 -5.43 8.36
CA GLY A 80 -6.89 -6.78 7.82
C GLY A 80 -5.48 -7.28 7.51
N GLY A 81 -5.34 -8.31 6.68
CA GLY A 81 -4.08 -9.00 6.39
C GLY A 81 -3.22 -8.30 5.35
N ALA A 82 -1.96 -8.66 5.34
CA ALA A 82 -1.01 -8.33 4.29
C ALA A 82 -1.38 -9.03 2.97
N THR A 83 -1.04 -8.44 1.82
CA THR A 83 -1.34 -9.03 0.50
C THR A 83 -0.17 -8.88 -0.47
N LEU A 84 -0.08 -9.79 -1.44
CA LEU A 84 0.84 -9.69 -2.56
C LEU A 84 0.07 -9.91 -3.86
N SER A 85 0.29 -9.08 -4.85
CA SER A 85 -0.30 -9.21 -6.17
C SER A 85 0.71 -8.86 -7.26
N VAL A 86 0.71 -9.64 -8.35
CA VAL A 86 1.42 -9.28 -9.57
C VAL A 86 0.45 -8.52 -10.46
N GLY A 87 0.67 -7.21 -10.60
CA GLY A 87 -0.24 -6.33 -11.33
C GLY A 87 0.07 -6.21 -12.82
N ARG A 88 1.32 -6.52 -13.24
CA ARG A 88 1.75 -6.39 -14.62
C ARG A 88 2.76 -7.46 -14.99
N ILE A 89 2.65 -7.96 -16.23
CA ILE A 89 3.63 -8.84 -16.84
C ILE A 89 3.91 -8.39 -18.28
N GLU A 90 5.17 -8.39 -18.69
CA GLU A 90 5.59 -8.06 -20.06
C GLU A 90 6.73 -9.00 -20.49
N GLY A 91 6.60 -9.60 -21.67
CA GLY A 91 7.63 -10.50 -22.19
C GLY A 91 7.41 -10.94 -23.62
N GLY A 92 8.52 -11.21 -24.32
CA GLY A 92 8.52 -11.61 -25.71
C GLY A 92 8.28 -10.45 -26.69
N ILE A 93 8.64 -10.68 -27.95
CA ILE A 93 8.52 -9.68 -29.05
C ILE A 93 7.71 -10.19 -30.24
N SER A 94 7.64 -11.52 -30.39
CA SER A 94 6.92 -12.15 -31.50
C SER A 94 6.62 -13.61 -31.19
N VAL A 95 5.51 -14.13 -31.72
CA VAL A 95 5.06 -15.52 -31.51
C VAL A 95 6.02 -16.57 -32.06
N ASN A 96 6.80 -16.22 -33.05
CA ASN A 96 7.79 -17.13 -33.69
C ASN A 96 9.22 -16.99 -33.14
N THR A 97 9.39 -16.30 -32.01
CA THR A 97 10.68 -16.12 -31.33
C THR A 97 10.56 -16.59 -29.90
N VAL A 98 11.45 -17.46 -29.44
CA VAL A 98 11.59 -17.82 -28.03
C VAL A 98 12.02 -16.56 -27.27
N PRO A 99 11.26 -16.10 -26.26
CA PRO A 99 11.56 -14.84 -25.56
C PRO A 99 12.80 -14.97 -24.67
N ASP A 100 13.66 -13.97 -24.76
CA ASP A 100 14.88 -13.84 -23.95
C ASP A 100 14.73 -12.94 -22.74
N LYS A 101 13.57 -12.29 -22.57
CA LYS A 101 13.26 -11.42 -21.42
C LYS A 101 11.79 -11.50 -21.06
N CYS A 102 11.54 -11.51 -19.74
CA CYS A 102 10.21 -11.30 -19.16
C CYS A 102 10.35 -10.51 -17.84
N THR A 103 9.43 -9.59 -17.60
CA THR A 103 9.40 -8.73 -16.41
C THR A 103 8.00 -8.76 -15.79
N ILE A 104 7.93 -8.77 -14.47
CA ILE A 104 6.71 -8.57 -13.70
C ILE A 104 6.85 -7.40 -12.75
N GLU A 105 5.73 -6.75 -12.44
CA GLU A 105 5.63 -5.72 -11.39
C GLU A 105 4.71 -6.20 -10.27
N ILE A 106 5.18 -6.04 -9.04
CA ILE A 106 4.57 -6.57 -7.82
C ILE A 106 4.12 -5.42 -6.93
N ASP A 107 2.91 -5.53 -6.36
CA ASP A 107 2.38 -4.70 -5.28
C ASP A 107 2.22 -5.57 -4.03
N ARG A 108 3.03 -5.33 -3.01
CA ARG A 108 2.96 -5.96 -1.69
C ARG A 108 2.40 -4.97 -0.70
N ARG A 109 1.19 -5.23 -0.18
CA ARG A 109 0.61 -4.42 0.89
C ARG A 109 1.10 -4.92 2.23
N VAL A 110 1.75 -4.04 2.97
CA VAL A 110 2.24 -4.27 4.33
C VAL A 110 1.24 -3.72 5.35
N VAL A 111 1.15 -4.38 6.49
CA VAL A 111 0.27 -3.97 7.60
C VAL A 111 1.07 -3.24 8.68
N PRO A 112 0.43 -2.43 9.56
CA PRO A 112 1.12 -1.85 10.70
C PRO A 112 1.92 -2.89 11.49
N GLY A 113 3.19 -2.59 11.76
CA GLY A 113 4.14 -3.50 12.37
C GLY A 113 5.05 -4.25 11.39
N GLU A 114 4.79 -4.20 10.08
CA GLU A 114 5.70 -4.69 9.04
C GLU A 114 6.55 -3.56 8.44
N GLU A 115 7.81 -3.84 8.19
CA GLU A 115 8.69 -2.97 7.43
C GLU A 115 8.71 -3.37 5.94
N GLY A 116 8.53 -2.38 5.05
CA GLY A 116 8.40 -2.64 3.62
C GLY A 116 9.62 -3.32 2.99
N MET A 117 10.84 -3.00 3.43
CA MET A 117 12.06 -3.66 2.96
C MET A 117 12.21 -5.08 3.51
N GLU A 118 11.74 -5.34 4.71
CA GLU A 118 11.71 -6.71 5.25
C GLU A 118 10.74 -7.58 4.45
N ALA A 119 9.56 -7.03 4.09
CA ALA A 119 8.59 -7.72 3.23
C ALA A 119 9.18 -8.08 1.85
N PHE A 120 9.98 -7.19 1.25
CA PHE A 120 10.75 -7.46 0.03
C PHE A 120 11.76 -8.59 0.22
N ASN A 121 12.56 -8.53 1.29
CA ASN A 121 13.59 -9.53 1.61
C ASN A 121 12.98 -10.92 1.89
N GLN A 122 11.79 -10.99 2.51
CA GLN A 122 11.06 -12.24 2.74
C GLN A 122 10.69 -12.93 1.41
N VAL A 123 10.22 -12.18 0.43
CA VAL A 123 9.90 -12.70 -0.91
C VAL A 123 11.18 -13.18 -1.61
N GLU A 124 12.28 -12.40 -1.53
CA GLU A 124 13.56 -12.79 -2.09
C GLU A 124 14.06 -14.12 -1.50
N ALA A 125 14.04 -14.25 -0.19
CA ALA A 125 14.46 -15.48 0.49
C ALA A 125 13.58 -16.67 0.08
N PHE A 126 12.25 -16.47 0.02
CA PHE A 126 11.31 -17.51 -0.38
C PHE A 126 11.54 -18.01 -1.81
N LEU A 127 11.84 -17.12 -2.75
CA LEU A 127 12.15 -17.47 -4.14
C LEU A 127 13.51 -18.13 -4.27
N ARG A 128 14.54 -17.66 -3.55
CA ARG A 128 15.88 -18.20 -3.59
C ARG A 128 15.93 -19.68 -3.22
N ASP A 129 15.08 -20.12 -2.30
CA ASP A 129 14.99 -21.53 -1.88
C ASP A 129 14.30 -22.45 -2.90
N ARG A 130 13.62 -21.89 -3.92
CA ARG A 130 12.72 -22.63 -4.84
C ARG A 130 13.09 -22.52 -6.30
N ILE A 131 13.82 -21.49 -6.67
CA ILE A 131 14.20 -21.19 -8.06
C ILE A 131 15.67 -21.51 -8.23
N ASP A 132 15.97 -22.37 -9.19
CA ASP A 132 17.31 -22.91 -9.47
C ASP A 132 18.02 -22.23 -10.68
N PHE A 133 17.44 -21.14 -11.18
CA PHE A 133 18.04 -20.35 -12.28
C PHE A 133 18.17 -18.87 -11.87
N ASP A 134 19.03 -18.15 -12.61
CA ASP A 134 19.27 -16.72 -12.36
C ASP A 134 18.05 -15.86 -12.72
N TYR A 135 17.68 -14.97 -11.82
CA TYR A 135 16.70 -13.90 -11.99
C TYR A 135 17.17 -12.66 -11.24
N GLU A 136 16.59 -11.51 -11.59
CA GLU A 136 16.89 -10.24 -10.91
C GLU A 136 15.66 -9.79 -10.13
N MET A 137 15.82 -9.52 -8.84
CA MET A 137 14.90 -8.69 -8.07
C MET A 137 15.46 -7.26 -8.05
N ILE A 138 14.69 -6.33 -8.61
CA ILE A 138 15.07 -4.91 -8.67
C ILE A 138 14.66 -4.24 -7.36
N GLU A 139 15.55 -3.43 -6.79
CA GLU A 139 15.25 -2.65 -5.59
C GLU A 139 13.90 -1.92 -5.71
N PRO A 140 13.09 -1.89 -4.67
CA PRO A 140 11.78 -1.26 -4.72
C PRO A 140 11.85 0.22 -5.11
N TRP A 141 11.06 0.61 -6.11
CA TRP A 141 10.88 2.02 -6.46
C TRP A 141 9.87 2.74 -5.56
N LEU A 142 9.10 2.00 -4.79
CA LEU A 142 8.18 2.51 -3.80
C LEU A 142 8.28 1.68 -2.51
N VAL A 143 8.52 2.36 -1.40
CA VAL A 143 8.34 1.85 -0.05
C VAL A 143 7.53 2.90 0.69
N ALA A 144 6.22 2.63 0.84
CA ALA A 144 5.29 3.48 1.56
C ALA A 144 5.01 2.87 2.94
N ALA A 145 5.20 3.67 3.97
CA ALA A 145 4.99 3.28 5.35
C ALA A 145 3.52 3.00 5.67
N THR A 146 3.29 2.27 6.74
CA THR A 146 1.98 2.07 7.36
C THR A 146 1.65 3.19 8.33
N LEU A 147 0.37 3.45 8.59
CA LEU A 147 -0.07 4.25 9.74
C LEU A 147 -0.50 3.28 10.83
N ASN A 148 0.09 3.42 12.02
CA ASN A 148 -0.26 2.61 13.19
C ASN A 148 -1.15 3.42 14.15
N ASP A 149 -2.08 2.73 14.83
CA ASP A 149 -3.03 3.33 15.78
C ASP A 149 -2.51 3.44 17.22
N ASP A 150 -1.24 3.11 17.45
CA ASP A 150 -0.62 3.10 18.79
C ASP A 150 -0.37 4.49 19.39
N ARG A 151 -0.24 5.55 18.57
CA ARG A 151 0.13 6.90 19.01
C ARG A 151 -0.94 7.97 18.77
N ASN A 152 -1.98 7.66 18.01
CA ASN A 152 -2.97 8.64 17.56
C ASN A 152 -4.34 8.51 18.25
N GLY A 153 -4.53 7.50 19.11
CA GLY A 153 -5.81 7.17 19.74
C GLY A 153 -6.43 8.33 20.56
N GLU A 154 -5.61 9.03 21.37
CA GLU A 154 -6.08 10.19 22.15
C GLU A 154 -6.53 11.35 21.24
N TRP A 155 -5.77 11.61 20.17
CA TRP A 155 -6.10 12.63 19.18
C TRP A 155 -7.36 12.29 18.38
N ALA A 156 -7.53 11.01 18.05
CA ALA A 156 -8.76 10.53 17.43
C ALA A 156 -9.98 10.71 18.33
N ASP A 157 -9.84 10.45 19.64
CA ASP A 157 -10.92 10.69 20.61
C ASP A 157 -11.26 12.18 20.75
N ARG A 158 -10.25 13.06 20.76
CA ARG A 158 -10.46 14.51 20.75
C ARG A 158 -11.16 14.97 19.46
N LEU A 159 -10.73 14.51 18.29
CA LEU A 159 -11.38 14.83 17.03
C LEU A 159 -12.84 14.32 17.00
N MET A 160 -13.08 13.08 17.47
CA MET A 160 -14.42 12.48 17.57
C MET A 160 -15.38 13.33 18.44
N SER A 161 -14.88 13.97 19.49
CA SER A 161 -15.69 14.86 20.31
C SER A 161 -16.22 16.10 19.58
N HIS A 162 -15.59 16.49 18.48
CA HIS A 162 -16.04 17.56 17.58
C HIS A 162 -16.89 17.04 16.41
N ILE A 163 -16.69 15.78 15.98
CA ILE A 163 -17.49 15.15 14.92
C ILE A 163 -18.91 14.88 15.39
N THR A 164 -19.06 14.22 16.54
CA THR A 164 -20.35 13.75 17.03
C THR A 164 -21.43 14.85 17.16
N PRO A 165 -21.14 16.08 17.64
CA PRO A 165 -22.14 17.15 17.69
C PRO A 165 -22.55 17.71 16.33
N VAL A 166 -21.72 17.61 15.31
CA VAL A 166 -21.92 18.22 14.00
C VAL A 166 -22.50 17.23 12.99
N ALA A 167 -21.92 16.03 12.92
CA ALA A 167 -22.25 15.03 11.91
C ALA A 167 -22.93 13.76 12.46
N GLY A 168 -23.05 13.64 13.79
CA GLY A 168 -23.60 12.44 14.44
C GLY A 168 -22.52 11.40 14.77
N PRO A 169 -22.93 10.16 15.07
CA PRO A 169 -22.00 9.09 15.44
C PRO A 169 -21.18 8.62 14.23
N HIS A 170 -19.87 8.58 14.40
CA HIS A 170 -18.88 8.05 13.46
C HIS A 170 -17.92 7.11 14.18
N GLU A 171 -17.02 6.44 13.43
CA GLU A 171 -16.15 5.40 13.97
C GLU A 171 -14.66 5.73 13.76
N LYS A 172 -13.81 5.06 14.54
CA LYS A 172 -12.37 4.95 14.27
C LYS A 172 -12.14 3.70 13.45
N VAL A 173 -11.58 3.86 12.27
CA VAL A 173 -11.45 2.78 11.28
C VAL A 173 -10.01 2.59 10.80
N GLY A 174 -9.74 1.42 10.23
CA GLY A 174 -8.54 1.16 9.45
C GLY A 174 -8.88 0.96 7.97
N VAL A 175 -7.96 1.36 7.08
CA VAL A 175 -8.15 1.26 5.64
C VAL A 175 -7.05 0.51 4.93
N ALA A 176 -7.37 -0.05 3.77
CA ALA A 176 -6.44 -0.85 2.98
C ALA A 176 -5.52 -0.03 2.05
N TYR A 177 -5.84 1.25 1.84
CA TYR A 177 -5.02 2.17 1.05
C TYR A 177 -4.08 3.00 1.94
N GLY A 178 -3.02 3.53 1.36
CA GLY A 178 -2.06 4.37 2.07
C GLY A 178 -2.28 5.86 1.82
N THR A 179 -1.94 6.69 2.80
CA THR A 179 -2.00 8.16 2.71
C THR A 179 -0.69 8.79 3.16
N HIS A 180 -0.59 10.12 3.07
CA HIS A 180 0.56 10.86 3.58
C HIS A 180 0.68 10.85 5.12
N ALA A 181 -0.38 10.45 5.83
CA ALA A 181 -0.39 10.40 7.30
C ALA A 181 0.75 9.53 7.86
N SER A 182 1.04 8.38 7.23
CA SER A 182 2.13 7.51 7.65
C SER A 182 3.50 8.18 7.62
N ARG A 183 3.78 8.98 6.59
CA ARG A 183 5.07 9.69 6.49
C ARG A 183 5.23 10.78 7.54
N ILE A 184 4.14 11.42 7.91
CA ILE A 184 4.11 12.44 8.96
C ILE A 184 4.28 11.77 10.32
N ASP A 185 3.60 10.63 10.51
CA ASP A 185 3.70 9.82 11.70
C ASP A 185 5.10 9.25 11.92
N ASP A 186 5.76 8.72 10.87
CA ASP A 186 7.16 8.31 10.89
C ASP A 186 8.10 9.47 11.26
N GLY A 187 7.79 10.68 10.82
CA GLY A 187 8.45 11.92 11.25
C GLY A 187 8.19 12.22 12.74
N GLY A 188 7.37 11.41 13.42
CA GLY A 188 7.05 11.42 14.84
C GLY A 188 5.95 12.40 15.24
N VAL A 189 5.16 12.88 14.31
CA VAL A 189 3.94 13.65 14.59
C VAL A 189 2.76 12.70 14.52
N PRO A 190 2.03 12.43 15.63
CA PRO A 190 0.83 11.61 15.60
C PRO A 190 -0.10 12.08 14.48
N SER A 191 -0.65 11.15 13.72
CA SER A 191 -1.43 11.51 12.53
C SER A 191 -2.72 10.71 12.45
N VAL A 192 -3.78 11.35 11.98
CA VAL A 192 -5.05 10.71 11.63
C VAL A 192 -5.46 11.16 10.23
N VAL A 193 -6.36 10.40 9.60
CA VAL A 193 -6.96 10.80 8.32
C VAL A 193 -8.44 11.04 8.55
N PHE A 194 -8.95 12.16 8.06
CA PHE A 194 -10.34 12.55 8.23
C PHE A 194 -10.75 13.50 7.11
N GLY A 195 -11.93 13.31 6.55
CA GLY A 195 -12.51 14.26 5.61
C GLY A 195 -13.83 13.81 5.03
N PRO A 196 -14.48 14.73 4.30
CA PRO A 196 -15.76 14.47 3.67
C PRO A 196 -15.60 13.66 2.39
N GLY A 197 -16.66 12.98 1.96
CA GLY A 197 -16.73 12.16 0.76
C GLY A 197 -16.21 10.76 0.96
N SER A 198 -16.51 9.90 -0.01
CA SER A 198 -16.17 8.47 0.02
C SER A 198 -14.97 8.15 -0.84
N ILE A 199 -14.07 7.29 -0.35
CA ILE A 199 -12.94 6.77 -1.14
C ILE A 199 -13.40 6.00 -2.38
N GLU A 200 -14.62 5.47 -2.41
CA GLU A 200 -15.19 4.79 -3.58
C GLU A 200 -15.40 5.74 -4.77
N GLN A 201 -15.49 7.04 -4.51
CA GLN A 201 -15.60 8.06 -5.56
C GLN A 201 -14.23 8.52 -6.07
N ALA A 202 -13.17 8.33 -5.30
CA ALA A 202 -11.83 8.76 -5.66
C ALA A 202 -11.34 8.08 -6.95
N HIS A 203 -10.71 8.85 -7.83
CA HIS A 203 -10.18 8.39 -9.12
C HIS A 203 -11.25 7.89 -10.10
N THR A 204 -12.52 8.18 -9.87
CA THR A 204 -13.60 7.89 -10.82
C THR A 204 -13.76 9.03 -11.84
N LYS A 205 -14.39 8.73 -12.98
CA LYS A 205 -14.61 9.73 -14.03
C LYS A 205 -15.54 10.88 -13.56
N ASP A 206 -16.50 10.54 -12.72
CA ASP A 206 -17.53 11.45 -12.21
C ASP A 206 -17.38 11.60 -10.68
N GLU A 207 -16.15 11.86 -10.22
CA GLU A 207 -15.84 12.08 -8.80
C GLU A 207 -16.65 13.26 -8.24
N TRP A 208 -17.30 13.05 -7.12
CA TRP A 208 -18.17 14.05 -6.48
C TRP A 208 -18.05 13.99 -4.96
N ILE A 209 -18.49 15.06 -4.30
CA ILE A 209 -18.56 15.19 -2.87
C ILE A 209 -19.91 15.79 -2.45
N SER A 210 -20.44 15.37 -1.30
CA SER A 210 -21.61 15.97 -0.68
C SER A 210 -21.27 17.39 -0.17
N VAL A 211 -22.08 18.38 -0.56
CA VAL A 211 -21.95 19.75 -0.04
C VAL A 211 -22.21 19.80 1.47
N GLU A 212 -23.12 18.96 1.97
CA GLU A 212 -23.41 18.85 3.39
C GLU A 212 -22.20 18.33 4.17
N GLU A 213 -21.59 17.21 3.73
CA GLU A 213 -20.38 16.67 4.37
C GLU A 213 -19.21 17.65 4.30
N LEU A 214 -19.05 18.39 3.18
CA LEU A 214 -18.01 19.41 3.07
C LEU A 214 -18.20 20.52 4.10
N GLN A 215 -19.46 20.97 4.34
CA GLN A 215 -19.77 21.97 5.36
C GLN A 215 -19.54 21.43 6.77
N GLN A 216 -19.97 20.20 7.03
CA GLN A 216 -19.74 19.52 8.32
C GLN A 216 -18.24 19.36 8.61
N ALA A 217 -17.46 18.89 7.64
CA ALA A 217 -16.02 18.76 7.78
C ALA A 217 -15.34 20.11 8.08
N ALA A 218 -15.73 21.18 7.37
CA ALA A 218 -15.19 22.52 7.58
C ALA A 218 -15.47 23.01 9.01
N GLU A 219 -16.66 22.82 9.53
CA GLU A 219 -17.03 23.17 10.92
C GLU A 219 -16.24 22.33 11.93
N ILE A 220 -16.11 21.02 11.69
CA ILE A 220 -15.34 20.12 12.56
C ILE A 220 -13.87 20.54 12.61
N TYR A 221 -13.25 20.81 11.46
CA TYR A 221 -11.88 21.29 11.40
C TYR A 221 -11.69 22.62 12.14
N PHE A 222 -12.64 23.55 11.96
CA PHE A 222 -12.59 24.83 12.64
C PHE A 222 -12.66 24.67 14.17
N GLN A 223 -13.61 23.89 14.65
CA GLN A 223 -13.77 23.63 16.08
C GLN A 223 -12.57 22.89 16.66
N PHE A 224 -12.08 21.87 15.98
CA PHE A 224 -10.90 21.12 16.42
C PHE A 224 -9.68 22.02 16.52
N CYS A 225 -9.33 22.77 15.47
CA CYS A 225 -8.17 23.67 15.45
C CYS A 225 -8.29 24.79 16.49
N ALA A 226 -9.49 25.31 16.74
CA ALA A 226 -9.71 26.37 17.73
C ALA A 226 -9.55 25.89 19.19
N ASN A 227 -9.64 24.57 19.45
CA ASN A 227 -9.62 23.98 20.78
C ASN A 227 -8.43 23.04 21.03
N VAL A 228 -7.45 22.98 20.13
CA VAL A 228 -6.22 22.16 20.26
C VAL A 228 -5.20 22.81 21.21
N GLY A 229 -5.42 24.01 21.71
CA GLY A 229 -4.54 24.74 22.62
C GLY A 229 -4.71 24.36 24.08
#